data_1eb48cfd94ebca526fbf0efb0a87334d
#
_entry.id   1eb48cfd94ebca526fbf0efb0a87334d
#
_cell.length_a   1.000
_cell.length_b   1.000
_cell.length_c   1.000
_cell.angle_alpha   90.00
_cell.angle_beta   90.00
_cell.angle_gamma   90.00
#
_symmetry.space_group_name_H-M   'P 1'
#
loop_
_entity.id
_entity.type
_entity.pdbx_description
1 polymer ?
#
loop_
_entity_poly.entity_id
_entity_poly.type
_entity_poly.pdbx_seq_one_letter_code
_entity_poly.pdbx_strand_id
1 'polypeptide(L)'
;MHEVSLCQSTIEIIEQQAKKNAVNRVTGVWLEIGALSCVEESAFRFSFDVVCRGTVAEGCQLHIIYQPVQAWCWDCSEIVEIDSHQSVCPCCQGLNLKVESGDSLRIKELEVE
;
A
#
# COMPACT_ATOMS: atom_id res chain seq x y z
N MET A 1 -15.39 -3.47 -0.10
CA MET A 1 -15.53 -3.74 1.34
C MET A 1 -14.31 -4.35 1.98
N HIS A 2 -13.30 -4.59 1.16
CA HIS A 2 -12.06 -5.13 1.72
C HIS A 2 -11.20 -4.06 2.42
N GLU A 3 -11.53 -2.76 2.26
CA GLU A 3 -10.78 -1.67 2.90
C GLU A 3 -10.74 -1.79 4.42
N VAL A 4 -11.86 -2.18 5.04
CA VAL A 4 -11.90 -2.35 6.50
C VAL A 4 -10.97 -3.48 6.93
N SER A 5 -11.01 -4.61 6.23
CA SER A 5 -10.14 -5.74 6.54
C SER A 5 -8.66 -5.38 6.37
N LEU A 6 -8.32 -4.63 5.33
CA LEU A 6 -6.96 -4.15 5.11
C LEU A 6 -6.52 -3.22 6.22
N CYS A 7 -7.39 -2.32 6.65
CA CYS A 7 -7.10 -1.41 7.77
C CYS A 7 -6.87 -2.18 9.06
N GLN A 8 -7.71 -3.16 9.35
CA GLN A 8 -7.57 -3.99 10.55
C GLN A 8 -6.24 -4.74 10.55
N SER A 9 -5.89 -5.35 9.42
CA SER A 9 -4.61 -6.06 9.29
C SER A 9 -3.43 -5.11 9.45
N THR A 10 -3.53 -3.92 8.88
CA THR A 10 -2.48 -2.91 8.99
C THR A 10 -2.29 -2.47 10.45
N ILE A 11 -3.38 -2.20 11.14
CA ILE A 11 -3.31 -1.79 12.54
C ILE A 11 -2.75 -2.90 13.43
N GLU A 12 -3.10 -4.15 13.16
CA GLU A 12 -2.53 -5.28 13.91
C GLU A 12 -1.02 -5.30 13.79
N ILE A 13 -0.50 -5.09 12.59
CA ILE A 13 0.96 -5.06 12.36
C ILE A 13 1.57 -3.87 13.11
N ILE A 14 0.94 -2.70 13.03
CA ILE A 14 1.43 -1.50 13.73
C ILE A 14 1.48 -1.74 15.24
N GLU A 15 0.44 -2.33 15.80
CA GLU A 15 0.39 -2.61 17.23
C GLU A 15 1.46 -3.61 17.64
N GLN A 16 1.68 -4.64 16.84
CA GLN A 16 2.73 -5.62 17.09
C GLN A 16 4.11 -4.98 17.07
N GLN A 17 4.36 -4.12 16.09
CA GLN A 17 5.65 -3.41 15.98
C GLN A 17 5.85 -2.44 17.14
N ALA A 18 4.80 -1.72 17.53
CA ALA A 18 4.86 -0.80 18.65
C ALA A 18 5.17 -1.53 19.95
N LYS A 19 4.50 -2.65 20.18
CA LYS A 19 4.72 -3.46 21.37
C LYS A 19 6.15 -4.02 21.40
N LYS A 20 6.63 -4.52 20.27
CA LYS A 20 7.97 -5.08 20.15
C LYS A 20 9.05 -4.03 20.45
N ASN A 21 8.82 -2.78 20.08
CA ASN A 21 9.79 -1.70 20.23
C ASN A 21 9.50 -0.79 21.42
N ALA A 22 8.57 -1.17 22.29
CA ALA A 22 8.17 -0.40 23.48
C ALA A 22 7.72 1.04 23.12
N VAL A 23 6.99 1.17 22.03
CA VAL A 23 6.44 2.44 21.57
C VAL A 23 5.02 2.58 22.11
N ASN A 24 4.72 3.74 22.70
CA ASN A 24 3.40 4.00 23.27
C ASN A 24 2.45 4.70 22.31
N ARG A 25 2.99 5.39 21.30
CA ARG A 25 2.17 6.16 20.38
C ARG A 25 2.81 6.23 19.00
N VAL A 26 2.00 5.98 17.99
CA VAL A 26 2.38 6.14 16.59
C VAL A 26 1.67 7.41 16.08
N THR A 27 2.44 8.36 15.56
CA THR A 27 1.94 9.66 15.12
C THR A 27 1.83 9.76 13.60
N GLY A 28 2.53 8.92 12.87
CA GLY A 28 2.44 8.93 11.41
C GLY A 28 2.68 7.53 10.85
N VAL A 29 1.98 7.24 9.77
CA VAL A 29 2.08 5.95 9.08
C VAL A 29 2.25 6.23 7.59
N TRP A 30 3.28 5.65 6.99
CA TRP A 30 3.51 5.71 5.55
C TRP A 30 3.22 4.35 4.95
N LEU A 31 2.19 4.30 4.10
CA LEU A 31 1.79 3.06 3.42
C LEU A 31 2.13 3.13 1.95
N GLU A 32 2.71 2.06 1.43
CA GLU A 32 2.87 1.89 0.00
C GLU A 32 1.74 0.99 -0.50
N ILE A 33 0.96 1.50 -1.43
CA ILE A 33 -0.18 0.77 -2.00
C ILE A 33 0.07 0.60 -3.49
N GLY A 34 0.08 -0.64 -3.96
CA GLY A 34 0.25 -0.93 -5.38
C GLY A 34 -0.98 -0.49 -6.17
N ALA A 35 -0.75 0.00 -7.39
CA ALA A 35 -1.82 0.52 -8.23
C ALA A 35 -2.88 -0.53 -8.57
N LEU A 36 -2.52 -1.81 -8.52
CA LEU A 36 -3.46 -2.91 -8.79
C LEU A 36 -4.23 -3.40 -7.57
N SER A 37 -4.00 -2.80 -6.38
CA SER A 37 -4.67 -3.24 -5.16
C SER A 37 -6.15 -2.91 -5.13
N CYS A 38 -6.62 -2.08 -6.05
CA CYS A 38 -8.02 -1.68 -6.16
C CYS A 38 -8.56 -1.07 -4.86
N VAL A 39 -7.71 -0.36 -4.12
CA VAL A 39 -8.09 0.31 -2.89
C VAL A 39 -8.66 1.68 -3.24
N GLU A 40 -9.89 1.95 -2.76
CA GLU A 40 -10.48 3.27 -2.92
C GLU A 40 -9.96 4.15 -1.78
N GLU A 41 -9.23 5.21 -2.10
CA GLU A 41 -8.49 5.98 -1.11
C GLU A 41 -9.37 6.59 -0.02
N SER A 42 -10.47 7.23 -0.37
CA SER A 42 -11.28 7.89 0.64
C SER A 42 -11.95 6.87 1.57
N ALA A 43 -12.37 5.74 1.04
CA ALA A 43 -12.92 4.65 1.87
C ALA A 43 -11.85 4.08 2.79
N PHE A 44 -10.63 3.92 2.29
CA PHE A 44 -9.53 3.41 3.10
C PHE A 44 -9.20 4.39 4.23
N ARG A 45 -9.08 5.68 3.92
CA ARG A 45 -8.75 6.69 4.93
C ARG A 45 -9.82 6.78 6.01
N PHE A 46 -11.08 6.72 5.62
CA PHE A 46 -12.17 6.73 6.58
C PHE A 46 -12.13 5.50 7.50
N SER A 47 -11.99 4.32 6.90
CA SER A 47 -11.91 3.06 7.65
C SER A 47 -10.69 3.03 8.58
N PHE A 48 -9.56 3.53 8.09
CA PHE A 48 -8.32 3.58 8.87
C PHE A 48 -8.50 4.44 10.11
N ASP A 49 -9.11 5.62 9.95
CA ASP A 49 -9.35 6.51 11.08
C ASP A 49 -10.22 5.83 12.15
N VAL A 50 -11.27 5.14 11.70
CA VAL A 50 -12.18 4.45 12.62
C VAL A 50 -11.47 3.29 13.32
N VAL A 51 -10.71 2.49 12.58
CA VAL A 51 -10.03 1.31 13.13
C VAL A 51 -8.91 1.71 14.09
N CYS A 52 -8.29 2.88 13.88
CA CYS A 52 -7.22 3.37 14.75
C CYS A 52 -7.71 3.77 16.14
N ARG A 53 -8.99 4.05 16.32
CA ARG A 53 -9.54 4.51 17.60
C ARG A 53 -9.31 3.49 18.70
N GLY A 54 -8.76 3.93 19.82
CA GLY A 54 -8.43 3.05 20.93
C GLY A 54 -7.16 2.26 20.76
N THR A 55 -6.36 2.54 19.71
CA THR A 55 -5.09 1.87 19.46
C THR A 55 -3.93 2.84 19.63
N VAL A 56 -2.71 2.33 19.53
CA VAL A 56 -1.50 3.16 19.59
C VAL A 56 -1.43 4.17 18.45
N ALA A 57 -2.20 3.96 17.38
CA ALA A 57 -2.19 4.81 16.19
C ALA A 57 -3.37 5.76 16.13
N GLU A 58 -4.12 5.91 17.22
CA GLU A 58 -5.27 6.82 17.22
C GLU A 58 -4.83 8.23 16.88
N GLY A 59 -5.50 8.84 15.90
CA GLY A 59 -5.20 10.21 15.49
C GLY A 59 -3.93 10.37 14.68
N CYS A 60 -3.28 9.28 14.26
CA CYS A 60 -2.06 9.37 13.48
C CYS A 60 -2.34 9.95 12.09
N GLN A 61 -1.29 10.50 11.46
CA GLN A 61 -1.37 10.97 10.08
C GLN A 61 -1.08 9.81 9.15
N LEU A 62 -1.96 9.61 8.17
CA LEU A 62 -1.80 8.55 7.18
C LEU A 62 -1.30 9.15 5.88
N HIS A 63 -0.15 8.68 5.44
CA HIS A 63 0.46 9.06 4.16
C HIS A 63 0.43 7.86 3.23
N ILE A 64 -0.19 8.02 2.08
CA ILE A 64 -0.31 6.94 1.11
C ILE A 64 0.60 7.25 -0.07
N ILE A 65 1.45 6.28 -0.41
CA ILE A 65 2.36 6.36 -1.55
C ILE A 65 1.91 5.27 -2.52
N TYR A 66 1.49 5.68 -3.71
CA TYR A 66 1.08 4.71 -4.72
C TYR A 66 2.28 4.21 -5.49
N GLN A 67 2.38 2.90 -5.60
CA GLN A 67 3.46 2.26 -6.34
C GLN A 67 2.96 1.88 -7.73
N PRO A 68 3.73 2.17 -8.78
CA PRO A 68 3.33 1.79 -10.13
C PRO A 68 3.36 0.27 -10.30
N VAL A 69 2.64 -0.19 -11.31
CA VAL A 69 2.67 -1.60 -11.67
C VAL A 69 3.96 -1.86 -12.42
N GLN A 70 4.73 -2.86 -11.98
CA GLN A 70 5.92 -3.31 -12.68
C GLN A 70 5.61 -4.62 -13.39
N ALA A 71 5.98 -4.69 -14.64
CA ALA A 71 5.72 -5.86 -15.46
C ALA A 71 6.96 -6.25 -16.25
N TRP A 72 7.15 -7.55 -16.43
CA TRP A 72 8.18 -8.06 -17.31
C TRP A 72 7.64 -8.09 -18.74
N CYS A 73 8.36 -7.43 -19.64
CA CYS A 73 8.03 -7.48 -21.05
C CYS A 73 8.89 -8.52 -21.74
N TRP A 74 8.25 -9.57 -22.29
CA TRP A 74 8.99 -10.63 -22.96
C TRP A 74 9.62 -10.19 -24.28
N ASP A 75 8.99 -9.20 -24.93
CA ASP A 75 9.51 -8.68 -26.20
C ASP A 75 10.72 -7.79 -26.01
N CYS A 76 10.71 -6.96 -24.95
CA CYS A 76 11.84 -6.09 -24.61
C CYS A 76 12.88 -6.78 -23.73
N SER A 77 12.52 -7.89 -23.09
CA SER A 77 13.35 -8.60 -22.11
C SER A 77 13.80 -7.69 -20.97
N GLU A 78 12.87 -6.88 -20.45
CA GLU A 78 13.17 -5.98 -19.34
C GLU A 78 11.91 -5.67 -18.53
N ILE A 79 12.13 -5.11 -17.34
CA ILE A 79 11.04 -4.65 -16.47
C ILE A 79 10.60 -3.28 -16.96
N VAL A 80 9.29 -3.10 -17.11
CA VAL A 80 8.70 -1.82 -17.49
C VAL A 80 7.65 -1.43 -16.45
N GLU A 81 7.46 -0.12 -16.29
CA GLU A 81 6.38 0.39 -15.44
C GLU A 81 5.17 0.67 -16.32
N ILE A 82 4.01 0.18 -15.89
CA ILE A 82 2.77 0.41 -16.61
C ILE A 82 1.73 1.03 -15.68
N ASP A 83 0.77 1.71 -16.27
CA ASP A 83 -0.39 2.21 -15.58
C ASP A 83 -1.33 1.03 -15.33
N SER A 84 -2.08 1.06 -14.23
CA SER A 84 -3.02 0.00 -13.88
C SER A 84 -4.09 -0.20 -14.95
N HIS A 85 -4.33 0.80 -15.79
CA HIS A 85 -5.32 0.74 -16.87
C HIS A 85 -4.70 0.36 -18.20
N GLN A 86 -3.38 0.24 -18.26
CA GLN A 86 -2.67 -0.13 -19.48
C GLN A 86 -2.31 -1.61 -19.44
N SER A 87 -2.44 -2.27 -20.58
CA SER A 87 -2.02 -3.65 -20.72
C SER A 87 -1.00 -3.82 -21.84
N VAL A 88 -0.37 -2.72 -22.25
CA VAL A 88 0.65 -2.74 -23.31
C VAL A 88 1.96 -2.19 -22.77
N CYS A 89 3.06 -2.69 -23.31
CA CYS A 89 4.38 -2.19 -22.98
C CYS A 89 4.54 -0.74 -23.50
N PRO A 90 4.98 0.19 -22.66
CA PRO A 90 5.17 1.57 -23.12
C PRO A 90 6.34 1.74 -24.09
N CYS A 91 7.24 0.76 -24.14
CA CYS A 91 8.41 0.82 -25.03
C CYS A 91 8.15 0.22 -26.41
N CYS A 92 7.58 -1.00 -26.44
CA CYS A 92 7.38 -1.72 -27.70
C CYS A 92 5.91 -1.86 -28.09
N GLN A 93 4.98 -1.45 -27.21
CA GLN A 93 3.54 -1.54 -27.39
C GLN A 93 3.04 -2.99 -27.56
N GLY A 94 3.86 -3.95 -27.13
CA GLY A 94 3.48 -5.35 -27.15
C GLY A 94 2.56 -5.71 -25.99
N LEU A 95 1.96 -6.89 -26.09
CA LEU A 95 1.01 -7.39 -25.09
C LEU A 95 1.61 -8.50 -24.21
N ASN A 96 2.84 -8.89 -24.44
CA ASN A 96 3.49 -9.98 -23.70
C ASN A 96 4.07 -9.48 -22.38
N LEU A 97 3.17 -9.15 -21.45
CA LEU A 97 3.55 -8.62 -20.14
C LEU A 97 3.16 -9.60 -19.05
N LYS A 98 4.04 -9.71 -18.06
CA LYS A 98 3.74 -10.43 -16.82
C LYS A 98 3.89 -9.47 -15.66
N VAL A 99 2.83 -9.26 -14.90
CA VAL A 99 2.87 -8.37 -13.73
C VAL A 99 3.79 -8.97 -12.68
N GLU A 100 4.77 -8.20 -12.24
CA GLU A 100 5.71 -8.61 -11.20
C GLU A 100 5.38 -7.99 -9.84
N SER A 101 4.87 -6.76 -9.83
CA SER A 101 4.50 -6.09 -8.59
C SER A 101 3.47 -4.99 -8.85
N GLY A 102 2.92 -4.42 -7.78
CA GLY A 102 1.93 -3.36 -7.86
C GLY A 102 0.58 -3.78 -7.30
N ASP A 103 0.51 -4.96 -6.69
CA ASP A 103 -0.73 -5.51 -6.13
C ASP A 103 -0.69 -5.63 -4.61
N SER A 104 0.32 -5.07 -3.95
CA SER A 104 0.50 -5.24 -2.52
C SER A 104 0.29 -3.94 -1.75
N LEU A 105 0.04 -4.11 -0.45
CA LEU A 105 -0.01 -3.01 0.50
C LEU A 105 1.01 -3.32 1.58
N ARG A 106 1.89 -2.35 1.90
CA ARG A 106 2.84 -2.56 2.98
C ARG A 106 3.14 -1.26 3.71
N ILE A 107 3.58 -1.40 4.95
CA ILE A 107 4.00 -0.26 5.76
C ILE A 107 5.44 0.05 5.39
N LYS A 108 5.68 1.27 4.91
CA LYS A 108 7.03 1.73 4.58
C LYS A 108 7.76 2.19 5.82
N GLU A 109 7.10 3.04 6.62
CA GLU A 109 7.70 3.56 7.84
C GLU A 109 6.64 4.07 8.79
N LEU A 110 7.02 4.19 10.06
CA LEU A 110 6.19 4.73 11.11
C LEU A 110 6.92 5.87 11.77
N GLU A 111 6.18 6.94 12.10
CA GLU A 111 6.67 8.00 12.95
C GLU A 111 6.11 7.75 14.34
N VAL A 112 6.97 7.79 15.34
CA VAL A 112 6.58 7.47 16.71
C VAL A 112 6.97 8.61 17.66
N GLU A 113 6.30 8.63 18.79
CA GLU A 113 6.52 9.63 19.82
C GLU A 113 7.23 9.03 21.00
#